data_580cceeabe154e73cb6f9028636d93ce
#
_entry.id   580cceeabe154e73cb6f9028636d93ce
#
_cell.length_a   1.000
_cell.length_b   1.000
_cell.length_c   1.000
_cell.angle_alpha   90.00
_cell.angle_beta   90.00
_cell.angle_gamma   90.00
#
_symmetry.space_group_name_H-M   'P 1'
#
loop_
_entity.id
_entity.type
_entity.pdbx_description
1 polymer ?
#
loop_
_entity_poly.entity_id
_entity_poly.type
_entity_poly.pdbx_seq_one_letter_code
_entity_poly.pdbx_strand_id
1 'polypeptide(L)'
;RIVIVSSSPQVRFPDYYGIDMARMDEFIAFKAAIELLKDRGEQQLIVDTYEKCKAQQNKPKEEVVNYVTDIYKDFTQEEISAKMAEMLRPTEVKSEIRIVYQSLDGLHKACPHSPGDWYFSGNYPTPGGNKKVNQAFIDYFEQTYQKQTR
;
A
#
# COMPACT_ATOMS: atom_id res chain seq x y z
N ARG A 1 13.91 23.17 6.67
CA ARG A 1 12.78 22.25 6.64
C ARG A 1 12.08 22.29 5.29
N ILE A 2 11.80 21.12 4.72
CA ILE A 2 11.06 20.95 3.45
C ILE A 2 9.74 20.28 3.80
N VAL A 3 8.63 20.85 3.35
CA VAL A 3 7.30 20.25 3.51
C VAL A 3 6.69 20.00 2.14
N ILE A 4 6.36 18.73 1.87
CA ILE A 4 5.69 18.30 0.65
C ILE A 4 4.23 18.03 1.01
N VAL A 5 3.30 18.66 0.30
CA VAL A 5 1.87 18.52 0.57
C VAL A 5 1.18 17.88 -0.64
N SER A 6 0.41 16.81 -0.39
CA SER A 6 -0.43 16.15 -1.39
C SER A 6 -1.90 16.45 -1.13
N SER A 7 -2.64 16.81 -2.17
CA SER A 7 -4.10 16.97 -2.12
C SER A 7 -4.86 15.64 -2.15
N SER A 8 -4.17 14.53 -2.36
CA SER A 8 -4.75 13.17 -2.30
C SER A 8 -4.25 12.41 -1.08
N PRO A 9 -4.96 11.38 -0.61
CA PRO A 9 -4.43 10.40 0.32
C PRO A 9 -3.25 9.61 -0.27
N GLN A 10 -2.56 8.84 0.56
CA GLN A 10 -1.50 7.94 0.12
C GLN A 10 -2.04 6.88 -0.84
N VAL A 11 -1.42 6.74 -2.03
CA VAL A 11 -1.72 5.64 -2.94
C VAL A 11 -1.10 4.36 -2.37
N ARG A 12 -1.93 3.40 -1.99
CA ARG A 12 -1.54 2.18 -1.29
C ARG A 12 -1.83 0.91 -2.08
N PHE A 13 -2.80 0.98 -3.00
CA PHE A 13 -3.32 -0.18 -3.71
C PHE A 13 -3.26 0.03 -5.22
N PRO A 14 -2.99 -1.04 -5.99
CA PRO A 14 -2.83 -0.95 -7.43
C PRO A 14 -4.15 -0.67 -8.16
N ASP A 15 -4.02 -0.22 -9.40
CA ASP A 15 -5.13 -0.14 -10.31
C ASP A 15 -5.64 -1.53 -10.69
N TYR A 16 -6.97 -1.72 -10.69
CA TYR A 16 -7.55 -3.01 -11.05
C TYR A 16 -7.82 -3.16 -12.57
N TYR A 17 -7.72 -2.10 -13.32
CA TYR A 17 -7.75 -2.17 -14.80
C TYR A 17 -6.42 -2.71 -15.36
N GLY A 18 -5.32 -2.59 -14.63
CA GLY A 18 -4.04 -3.22 -14.95
C GLY A 18 -3.24 -2.53 -16.05
N ILE A 19 -3.51 -1.25 -16.31
CA ILE A 19 -2.79 -0.45 -17.31
C ILE A 19 -1.56 0.21 -16.68
N ASP A 20 -1.77 1.04 -15.67
CA ASP A 20 -0.73 1.73 -14.90
C ASP A 20 -0.83 1.36 -13.42
N MET A 21 0.23 1.62 -12.65
CA MET A 21 0.22 1.40 -11.20
C MET A 21 -0.23 -0.02 -10.80
N ALA A 22 0.26 -1.03 -11.54
CA ALA A 22 -0.14 -2.43 -11.36
C ALA A 22 0.76 -3.20 -10.39
N ARG A 23 1.95 -2.68 -10.07
CA ARG A 23 2.99 -3.36 -9.30
C ARG A 23 3.11 -2.77 -7.90
N MET A 24 3.10 -3.64 -6.88
CA MET A 24 3.21 -3.21 -5.48
C MET A 24 4.54 -2.51 -5.17
N ASP A 25 5.64 -2.96 -5.79
CA ASP A 25 6.97 -2.38 -5.57
C ASP A 25 7.17 -0.99 -6.20
N GLU A 26 6.20 -0.47 -6.92
CA GLU A 26 6.21 0.90 -7.42
C GLU A 26 5.63 1.92 -6.43
N PHE A 27 4.85 1.46 -5.44
CA PHE A 27 4.25 2.36 -4.43
C PHE A 27 5.20 2.62 -3.28
N ILE A 28 5.58 3.89 -3.09
CA ILE A 28 6.43 4.28 -1.97
C ILE A 28 5.75 4.04 -0.61
N ALA A 29 4.42 4.20 -0.52
CA ALA A 29 3.67 3.91 0.69
C ALA A 29 3.71 2.41 1.04
N PHE A 30 3.65 1.52 0.05
CA PHE A 30 3.82 0.10 0.25
C PHE A 30 5.23 -0.26 0.73
N LYS A 31 6.25 0.26 0.07
CA LYS A 31 7.65 0.06 0.51
C LYS A 31 7.86 0.54 1.94
N ALA A 32 7.31 1.70 2.30
CA ALA A 32 7.40 2.25 3.64
C ALA A 32 6.72 1.34 4.68
N ALA A 33 5.53 0.79 4.37
CA ALA A 33 4.85 -0.15 5.25
C ALA A 33 5.65 -1.46 5.44
N ILE A 34 6.25 -2.00 4.37
CA ILE A 34 7.13 -3.17 4.45
C ILE A 34 8.35 -2.90 5.34
N GLU A 35 9.00 -1.73 5.18
CA GLU A 35 10.14 -1.37 6.03
C GLU A 35 9.73 -1.15 7.50
N LEU A 36 8.57 -0.54 7.75
CA LEU A 36 8.04 -0.41 9.11
C LEU A 36 7.77 -1.76 9.78
N LEU A 37 7.23 -2.75 9.03
CA LEU A 37 7.06 -4.12 9.53
C LEU A 37 8.41 -4.76 9.87
N LYS A 38 9.45 -4.54 9.06
CA LYS A 38 10.80 -5.02 9.34
C LYS A 38 11.38 -4.36 10.59
N ASP A 39 11.27 -3.05 10.71
CA ASP A 39 11.76 -2.28 11.86
C ASP A 39 11.11 -2.73 13.18
N ARG A 40 9.84 -3.16 13.14
CA ARG A 40 9.12 -3.69 14.30
C ARG A 40 9.36 -5.19 14.57
N GLY A 41 10.08 -5.88 13.69
CA GLY A 41 10.26 -7.33 13.78
C GLY A 41 9.00 -8.13 13.44
N GLU A 42 8.07 -7.52 12.68
CA GLU A 42 6.76 -8.08 12.32
C GLU A 42 6.72 -8.68 10.90
N GLN A 43 7.88 -9.10 10.35
CA GLN A 43 7.99 -9.64 8.99
C GLN A 43 7.10 -10.88 8.76
N GLN A 44 6.72 -11.58 9.81
CA GLN A 44 5.83 -12.72 9.71
C GLN A 44 4.47 -12.33 9.10
N LEU A 45 3.98 -11.12 9.36
CA LEU A 45 2.74 -10.62 8.76
C LEU A 45 2.80 -10.57 7.23
N ILE A 46 3.98 -10.29 6.66
CA ILE A 46 4.17 -10.28 5.20
C ILE A 46 3.98 -11.70 4.63
N VAL A 47 4.56 -12.70 5.31
CA VAL A 47 4.43 -14.11 4.93
C VAL A 47 2.98 -14.58 5.09
N ASP A 48 2.35 -14.27 6.23
CA ASP A 48 0.96 -14.66 6.51
C ASP A 48 -0.01 -14.04 5.48
N THR A 49 0.24 -12.78 5.08
CA THR A 49 -0.56 -12.12 4.04
C THR A 49 -0.39 -12.82 2.70
N TYR A 50 0.85 -13.21 2.34
CA TYR A 50 1.10 -13.98 1.12
C TYR A 50 0.35 -15.31 1.12
N GLU A 51 0.41 -16.08 2.21
CA GLU A 51 -0.30 -17.36 2.33
C GLU A 51 -1.83 -17.18 2.21
N LYS A 52 -2.38 -16.15 2.84
CA LYS A 52 -3.80 -15.81 2.71
C LYS A 52 -4.18 -15.47 1.25
N CYS A 53 -3.36 -14.67 0.56
CA CYS A 53 -3.59 -14.32 -0.84
C CYS A 53 -3.52 -15.57 -1.74
N LYS A 54 -2.50 -16.43 -1.55
CA LYS A 54 -2.33 -17.69 -2.30
C LYS A 54 -3.52 -18.62 -2.11
N ALA A 55 -4.01 -18.79 -0.89
CA ALA A 55 -5.16 -19.65 -0.58
C ALA A 55 -6.44 -19.26 -1.32
N GLN A 56 -6.53 -18.02 -1.81
CA GLN A 56 -7.69 -17.52 -2.53
C GLN A 56 -7.58 -17.54 -4.06
N GLN A 57 -6.42 -17.90 -4.64
CA GLN A 57 -6.19 -17.78 -6.09
C GLN A 57 -7.24 -18.52 -6.92
N ASN A 58 -7.70 -19.68 -6.44
CA ASN A 58 -8.66 -20.53 -7.13
C ASN A 58 -10.13 -20.31 -6.68
N LYS A 59 -10.40 -19.37 -5.78
CA LYS A 59 -11.75 -19.05 -5.36
C LYS A 59 -12.52 -18.28 -6.45
N PRO A 60 -13.84 -18.40 -6.49
CA PRO A 60 -14.70 -17.47 -7.25
C PRO A 60 -14.35 -16.04 -6.86
N LYS A 61 -14.33 -15.13 -7.84
CA LYS A 61 -13.93 -13.73 -7.60
C LYS A 61 -14.81 -13.02 -6.56
N GLU A 62 -16.06 -13.44 -6.43
CA GLU A 62 -17.03 -12.91 -5.47
C GLU A 62 -16.70 -13.23 -4.01
N GLU A 63 -15.89 -14.28 -3.78
CA GLU A 63 -15.48 -14.74 -2.45
C GLU A 63 -14.08 -14.24 -2.06
N VAL A 64 -13.40 -13.53 -2.97
CA VAL A 64 -12.02 -13.05 -2.74
C VAL A 64 -12.02 -11.80 -1.88
N VAL A 65 -11.26 -11.85 -0.79
CA VAL A 65 -11.05 -10.73 0.14
C VAL A 65 -9.70 -10.07 -0.13
N ASN A 66 -9.63 -8.75 -0.04
CA ASN A 66 -8.36 -8.01 -0.12
C ASN A 66 -7.58 -8.15 1.20
N TYR A 67 -6.68 -9.13 1.27
CA TYR A 67 -5.80 -9.31 2.43
C TYR A 67 -4.58 -8.38 2.45
N VAL A 68 -4.30 -7.67 1.36
CA VAL A 68 -3.20 -6.70 1.32
C VAL A 68 -3.45 -5.52 2.27
N THR A 69 -4.69 -5.27 2.65
CA THR A 69 -5.04 -4.31 3.71
C THR A 69 -4.37 -4.62 5.03
N ASP A 70 -4.07 -5.90 5.32
CA ASP A 70 -3.40 -6.32 6.56
C ASP A 70 -1.99 -5.68 6.69
N ILE A 71 -1.31 -5.39 5.58
CA ILE A 71 0.02 -4.76 5.57
C ILE A 71 -0.01 -3.35 6.17
N TYR A 72 -1.14 -2.66 6.11
CA TYR A 72 -1.25 -1.25 6.52
C TYR A 72 -2.01 -1.04 7.83
N LYS A 73 -2.75 -2.04 8.32
CA LYS A 73 -3.77 -1.89 9.37
C LYS A 73 -3.22 -1.35 10.70
N ASP A 74 -1.97 -1.68 11.03
CA ASP A 74 -1.35 -1.33 12.31
C ASP A 74 -0.51 -0.04 12.24
N PHE A 75 -0.58 0.68 11.11
CA PHE A 75 0.14 1.93 10.89
C PHE A 75 -0.82 3.10 10.65
N THR A 76 -0.51 4.21 11.29
CA THR A 76 -1.15 5.49 10.96
C THR A 76 -0.63 6.04 9.63
N GLN A 77 -1.40 6.96 9.03
CA GLN A 77 -0.95 7.67 7.84
C GLN A 77 0.34 8.46 8.10
N GLU A 78 0.47 9.01 9.30
CA GLU A 78 1.63 9.79 9.74
C GLU A 78 2.89 8.93 9.85
N GLU A 79 2.79 7.72 10.38
CA GLU A 79 3.91 6.79 10.47
C GLU A 79 4.42 6.39 9.08
N ILE A 80 3.51 6.06 8.17
CA ILE A 80 3.86 5.74 6.77
C ILE A 80 4.50 6.96 6.10
N SER A 81 3.92 8.17 6.27
CA SER A 81 4.47 9.41 5.69
C SER A 81 5.86 9.73 6.22
N ALA A 82 6.10 9.53 7.51
CA ALA A 82 7.41 9.74 8.12
C ALA A 82 8.46 8.77 7.56
N LYS A 83 8.10 7.49 7.41
CA LYS A 83 8.98 6.49 6.80
C LYS A 83 9.25 6.78 5.33
N MET A 84 8.25 7.21 4.57
CA MET A 84 8.43 7.66 3.19
C MET A 84 9.41 8.83 3.10
N ALA A 85 9.27 9.82 3.99
CA ALA A 85 10.18 10.97 4.05
C ALA A 85 11.63 10.57 4.37
N GLU A 86 11.80 9.60 5.28
CA GLU A 86 13.10 9.00 5.60
C GLU A 86 13.72 8.33 4.36
N MET A 87 12.97 7.46 3.69
CA MET A 87 13.43 6.70 2.53
C MET A 87 13.75 7.57 1.31
N LEU A 88 13.03 8.68 1.13
CA LEU A 88 13.19 9.58 0.00
C LEU A 88 14.24 10.67 0.23
N ARG A 89 14.73 10.83 1.47
CA ARG A 89 15.71 11.88 1.78
C ARG A 89 17.08 11.49 1.25
N PRO A 90 17.66 12.27 0.30
CA PRO A 90 19.02 12.07 -0.14
C PRO A 90 20.03 12.28 1.01
N THR A 91 21.13 11.54 1.01
CA THR A 91 22.15 11.60 2.06
C THR A 91 22.77 13.00 2.22
N GLU A 92 22.83 13.78 1.15
CA GLU A 92 23.38 15.14 1.12
C GLU A 92 22.42 16.18 1.72
N VAL A 93 21.13 15.84 1.84
CA VAL A 93 20.08 16.76 2.35
C VAL A 93 20.08 16.75 3.86
N LYS A 94 20.54 17.85 4.47
CA LYS A 94 20.54 18.04 5.93
C LYS A 94 19.17 18.49 6.47
N SER A 95 18.32 19.04 5.61
CA SER A 95 17.00 19.52 6.00
C SER A 95 16.08 18.38 6.39
N GLU A 96 15.25 18.62 7.40
CA GLU A 96 14.11 17.75 7.70
C GLU A 96 13.13 17.77 6.53
N ILE A 97 12.68 16.60 6.09
CA ILE A 97 11.62 16.44 5.10
C ILE A 97 10.37 15.94 5.81
N ARG A 98 9.24 16.59 5.57
CA ARG A 98 7.92 16.16 6.02
C ARG A 98 6.98 16.03 4.83
N ILE A 99 6.26 14.91 4.76
CA ILE A 99 5.24 14.67 3.73
C ILE A 99 3.88 14.69 4.43
N VAL A 100 2.96 15.50 3.91
CA VAL A 100 1.61 15.65 4.42
C VAL A 100 0.63 15.23 3.33
N TYR A 101 -0.19 14.24 3.61
CA TYR A 101 -1.24 13.77 2.73
C TYR A 101 -2.62 14.23 3.20
N GLN A 102 -3.54 14.35 2.26
CA GLN A 102 -4.96 14.47 2.57
C GLN A 102 -5.42 13.22 3.32
N SER A 103 -6.30 13.38 4.31
CA SER A 103 -6.95 12.23 4.95
C SER A 103 -8.04 11.66 4.05
N LEU A 104 -8.36 10.36 4.22
CA LEU A 104 -9.47 9.74 3.50
C LEU A 104 -10.81 10.40 3.84
N ASP A 105 -11.04 10.72 5.12
CA ASP A 105 -12.22 11.47 5.57
C ASP A 105 -12.30 12.86 4.94
N GLY A 106 -11.16 13.56 4.83
CA GLY A 106 -11.09 14.86 4.18
C GLY A 106 -11.42 14.77 2.68
N LEU A 107 -10.94 13.72 2.00
CA LEU A 107 -11.30 13.46 0.61
C LEU A 107 -12.81 13.23 0.45
N HIS A 108 -13.42 12.39 1.29
CA HIS A 108 -14.86 12.12 1.23
C HIS A 108 -15.70 13.36 1.49
N LYS A 109 -15.26 14.24 2.40
CA LYS A 109 -15.93 15.52 2.65
C LYS A 109 -15.82 16.49 1.47
N ALA A 110 -14.66 16.52 0.81
CA ALA A 110 -14.42 17.38 -0.34
C ALA A 110 -15.13 16.88 -1.61
N CYS A 111 -15.26 15.54 -1.76
CA CYS A 111 -15.83 14.90 -2.93
C CYS A 111 -16.96 13.91 -2.55
N PRO A 112 -18.07 14.40 -1.95
CA PRO A 112 -19.09 13.53 -1.35
C PRO A 112 -19.85 12.67 -2.36
N HIS A 113 -19.80 13.01 -3.64
CA HIS A 113 -20.50 12.30 -4.71
C HIS A 113 -19.58 11.41 -5.55
N SER A 114 -18.31 11.27 -5.16
CA SER A 114 -17.31 10.48 -5.90
C SER A 114 -16.82 9.32 -5.05
N PRO A 115 -17.37 8.10 -5.22
CA PRO A 115 -17.04 6.94 -4.37
C PRO A 115 -15.70 6.28 -4.69
N GLY A 116 -14.93 6.80 -5.64
CA GLY A 116 -13.68 6.20 -6.13
C GLY A 116 -12.49 6.41 -5.20
N ASP A 117 -12.38 5.62 -4.13
CA ASP A 117 -11.31 5.72 -3.14
C ASP A 117 -10.40 4.48 -3.03
N TRP A 118 -10.61 3.47 -3.88
CA TRP A 118 -9.94 2.16 -3.78
C TRP A 118 -8.42 2.19 -3.84
N TYR A 119 -7.82 3.18 -4.50
CA TYR A 119 -6.36 3.37 -4.49
C TYR A 119 -5.81 3.67 -3.10
N PHE A 120 -6.65 4.23 -2.23
CA PHE A 120 -6.30 4.68 -0.89
C PHE A 120 -6.82 3.73 0.19
N SER A 121 -8.06 3.26 0.05
CA SER A 121 -8.74 2.42 1.04
C SER A 121 -8.57 0.92 0.81
N GLY A 122 -8.34 0.49 -0.44
CA GLY A 122 -8.38 -0.91 -0.84
C GLY A 122 -9.80 -1.48 -1.00
N ASN A 123 -10.82 -0.62 -0.91
CA ASN A 123 -12.22 -1.00 -1.09
C ASN A 123 -12.60 -0.97 -2.57
N TYR A 124 -12.25 -2.01 -3.29
CA TYR A 124 -12.52 -2.10 -4.73
C TYR A 124 -14.02 -2.22 -5.02
N PRO A 125 -14.51 -1.52 -6.06
CA PRO A 125 -15.93 -1.51 -6.41
C PRO A 125 -16.41 -2.84 -7.01
N THR A 126 -15.49 -3.72 -7.38
CA THR A 126 -15.78 -5.02 -7.96
C THR A 126 -14.92 -6.12 -7.33
N PRO A 127 -15.44 -7.36 -7.24
CA PRO A 127 -14.67 -8.51 -6.75
C PRO A 127 -13.38 -8.77 -7.54
N GLY A 128 -13.34 -8.40 -8.81
CA GLY A 128 -12.14 -8.48 -9.66
C GLY A 128 -10.98 -7.63 -9.15
N GLY A 129 -11.26 -6.50 -8.50
CA GLY A 129 -10.25 -5.65 -7.87
C GLY A 129 -9.51 -6.36 -6.74
N ASN A 130 -10.23 -7.06 -5.86
CA ASN A 130 -9.62 -7.85 -4.78
C ASN A 130 -8.68 -8.93 -5.34
N LYS A 131 -9.09 -9.59 -6.41
CA LYS A 131 -8.27 -10.61 -7.08
C LYS A 131 -7.00 -10.00 -7.67
N LYS A 132 -7.10 -8.82 -8.28
CA LYS A 132 -5.96 -8.11 -8.87
C LYS A 132 -4.95 -7.67 -7.82
N VAL A 133 -5.39 -7.07 -6.71
CA VAL A 133 -4.48 -6.61 -5.65
C VAL A 133 -3.78 -7.78 -4.95
N ASN A 134 -4.50 -8.87 -4.68
CA ASN A 134 -3.88 -10.07 -4.11
C ASN A 134 -2.84 -10.66 -5.06
N GLN A 135 -3.12 -10.70 -6.38
CA GLN A 135 -2.15 -11.19 -7.36
C GLN A 135 -0.92 -10.27 -7.44
N ALA A 136 -1.09 -8.96 -7.45
CA ALA A 136 0.02 -8.01 -7.44
C ALA A 136 0.92 -8.19 -6.20
N PHE A 137 0.32 -8.49 -5.04
CA PHE A 137 1.09 -8.78 -3.83
C PHE A 137 1.81 -10.12 -3.91
N ILE A 138 1.19 -11.17 -4.45
CA ILE A 138 1.83 -12.47 -4.69
C ILE A 138 3.06 -12.29 -5.61
N ASP A 139 2.88 -11.56 -6.71
CA ASP A 139 3.97 -11.31 -7.68
C ASP A 139 5.13 -10.53 -7.00
N TYR A 140 4.82 -9.52 -6.19
CA TYR A 140 5.82 -8.82 -5.38
C TYR A 140 6.57 -9.76 -4.45
N PHE A 141 5.85 -10.59 -3.70
CA PHE A 141 6.46 -11.51 -2.74
C PHE A 141 7.42 -12.50 -3.42
N GLU A 142 6.97 -13.15 -4.49
CA GLU A 142 7.74 -14.18 -5.19
C GLU A 142 8.92 -13.60 -5.98
N GLN A 143 8.74 -12.43 -6.61
CA GLN A 143 9.76 -11.85 -7.48
C GLN A 143 10.76 -10.96 -6.74
N THR A 144 10.34 -10.30 -5.68
CA THR A 144 11.13 -9.27 -5.00
C THR A 144 11.47 -9.66 -3.57
N TYR A 145 10.47 -9.84 -2.72
CA TYR A 145 10.68 -10.04 -1.28
C TYR A 145 11.43 -11.34 -0.96
N GLN A 146 11.02 -12.45 -1.55
CA GLN A 146 11.64 -13.75 -1.30
C GLN A 146 13.09 -13.82 -1.80
N LYS A 147 13.45 -13.06 -2.84
CA LYS A 147 14.83 -12.97 -3.32
C LYS A 147 15.73 -12.11 -2.46
N GLN A 148 15.18 -11.08 -1.80
CA GLN A 148 15.94 -10.19 -0.91
C GLN A 148 16.20 -10.82 0.46
N THR A 149 15.44 -11.85 0.84
CA THR A 149 15.57 -12.54 2.14
C THR A 149 16.38 -13.85 2.08
N ARG A 150 16.85 -14.24 0.91
CA ARG A 150 17.80 -15.34 0.69
C ARG A 150 19.22 -14.82 0.62
#